data_cd540db01c8696e79317264e53ffceea
#
_entry.id   cd540db01c8696e79317264e53ffceea
#
_cell.length_a   1.000
_cell.length_b   1.000
_cell.length_c   1.000
_cell.angle_alpha   90.00
_cell.angle_beta   90.00
_cell.angle_gamma   90.00
#
_symmetry.space_group_name_H-M   'P 1'
#
loop_
_entity.id
_entity.type
_entity.pdbx_description
1 polymer ?
#
loop_
_entity_poly.entity_id
_entity_poly.type
_entity_poly.pdbx_seq_one_letter_code
_entity_poly.pdbx_strand_id
1 'polypeptide(L)'
;MFRKTLLCLATALLVSACSGEDARQLTAPEAFEQAQAGEITLIDIRRPDEWKQTGLARDVVAIDMNHPQGIPGFAKEVARTVNNDLDAPIVLICRTGNRSSRMAEILSETGFTNVKHIPEGMLGSSDGPGWVARGLPVEPCAQC
;
A
#
# COMPACT_ATOMS: atom_id res chain seq x y z
N MET A 1 6.64 -66.83 17.52
CA MET A 1 5.85 -66.05 16.52
C MET A 1 5.72 -64.62 17.00
N PHE A 2 6.61 -63.72 16.51
CA PHE A 2 6.56 -62.28 16.89
C PHE A 2 5.99 -61.50 15.70
N ARG A 3 4.81 -60.94 15.82
CA ARG A 3 4.19 -60.03 14.83
C ARG A 3 4.70 -58.63 15.11
N LYS A 4 5.54 -58.13 14.21
CA LYS A 4 5.96 -56.72 14.18
C LYS A 4 4.87 -55.90 13.48
N THR A 5 4.17 -55.07 14.24
CA THR A 5 3.22 -54.06 13.74
C THR A 5 4.06 -52.84 13.32
N LEU A 6 4.01 -52.52 12.06
CA LEU A 6 4.64 -51.33 11.48
C LEU A 6 3.66 -50.16 11.56
N LEU A 7 3.98 -49.15 12.38
CA LEU A 7 3.20 -47.94 12.52
C LEU A 7 3.66 -46.91 11.50
N CYS A 8 2.87 -46.72 10.44
CA CYS A 8 3.11 -45.65 9.46
C CYS A 8 2.65 -44.33 10.03
N LEU A 9 3.60 -43.45 10.37
CA LEU A 9 3.32 -42.04 10.67
C LEU A 9 3.15 -41.28 9.36
N ALA A 10 1.92 -40.93 9.03
CA ALA A 10 1.65 -40.01 7.92
C ALA A 10 1.81 -38.56 8.43
N THR A 11 2.91 -37.91 8.06
CA THR A 11 3.11 -36.47 8.25
C THR A 11 2.37 -35.71 7.16
N ALA A 12 1.25 -35.08 7.51
CA ALA A 12 0.54 -34.16 6.64
C ALA A 12 1.31 -32.82 6.58
N LEU A 13 1.94 -32.53 5.41
CA LEU A 13 2.45 -31.19 5.11
C LEU A 13 1.25 -30.28 4.82
N LEU A 14 0.97 -29.35 5.73
CA LEU A 14 0.09 -28.21 5.49
C LEU A 14 0.85 -27.22 4.60
N VAL A 15 0.58 -27.25 3.30
CA VAL A 15 1.02 -26.21 2.37
C VAL A 15 0.08 -25.02 2.56
N SER A 16 0.55 -23.99 3.28
CA SER A 16 -0.13 -22.70 3.38
C SER A 16 0.02 -22.00 2.02
N ALA A 17 -1.04 -22.02 1.21
CA ALA A 17 -1.11 -21.23 -0.01
C ALA A 17 -1.37 -19.76 0.40
N CYS A 18 -0.31 -18.97 0.52
CA CYS A 18 -0.43 -17.51 0.57
C CYS A 18 -0.89 -17.03 -0.81
N SER A 19 -2.11 -16.51 -0.90
CA SER A 19 -2.67 -15.88 -2.09
C SER A 19 -1.84 -14.64 -2.42
N GLY A 20 -1.36 -14.53 -3.66
CA GLY A 20 -0.45 -13.44 -4.09
C GLY A 20 -1.06 -12.03 -4.09
N GLU A 21 -2.37 -11.89 -3.84
CA GLU A 21 -3.05 -10.60 -3.68
C GLU A 21 -2.74 -9.96 -2.32
N ASP A 22 -2.65 -10.71 -1.24
CA ASP A 22 -2.37 -10.20 0.10
C ASP A 22 -0.94 -9.61 0.23
N ALA A 23 0.00 -10.05 -0.60
CA ALA A 23 1.39 -9.57 -0.56
C ALA A 23 1.56 -8.11 -1.03
N ARG A 24 0.59 -7.56 -1.78
CA ARG A 24 0.62 -6.18 -2.31
C ARG A 24 -0.25 -5.20 -1.53
N GLN A 25 -0.86 -5.63 -0.44
CA GLN A 25 -1.80 -4.85 0.34
C GLN A 25 -1.30 -4.66 1.77
N LEU A 26 -1.61 -3.49 2.33
CA LEU A 26 -1.52 -3.19 3.75
C LEU A 26 -2.84 -2.58 4.21
N THR A 27 -3.27 -2.90 5.40
CA THR A 27 -4.34 -2.14 6.06
C THR A 27 -3.86 -0.73 6.42
N ALA A 28 -4.76 0.21 6.60
CA ALA A 28 -4.40 1.57 7.00
C ALA A 28 -3.60 1.63 8.32
N PRO A 29 -3.92 0.85 9.38
CA PRO A 29 -3.11 0.80 10.59
C PRO A 29 -1.69 0.28 10.35
N GLU A 30 -1.52 -0.82 9.60
CA GLU A 30 -0.19 -1.37 9.30
C GLU A 30 0.66 -0.35 8.51
N ALA A 31 0.07 0.31 7.51
CA ALA A 31 0.75 1.34 6.75
C ALA A 31 1.15 2.54 7.62
N PHE A 32 0.29 2.95 8.56
CA PHE A 32 0.60 4.01 9.51
C PHE A 32 1.79 3.62 10.40
N GLU A 33 1.78 2.45 11.01
CA GLU A 33 2.86 1.96 11.87
C GLU A 33 4.20 1.87 11.10
N GLN A 34 4.20 1.31 9.90
CA GLN A 34 5.40 1.20 9.08
C GLN A 34 5.92 2.57 8.60
N ALA A 35 5.02 3.52 8.26
CA ALA A 35 5.41 4.87 7.91
C ALA A 35 6.05 5.61 9.11
N GLN A 36 5.47 5.47 10.31
CA GLN A 36 6.03 6.05 11.54
C GLN A 36 7.40 5.45 11.89
N ALA A 37 7.61 4.17 11.61
CA ALA A 37 8.90 3.51 11.79
C ALA A 37 9.94 3.86 10.71
N GLY A 38 9.54 4.57 9.63
CA GLY A 38 10.40 4.87 8.50
C GLY A 38 10.70 3.65 7.61
N GLU A 39 9.89 2.62 7.71
CA GLU A 39 10.05 1.37 6.96
C GLU A 39 9.49 1.45 5.54
N ILE A 40 8.57 2.39 5.30
CA ILE A 40 7.94 2.64 4.00
C ILE A 40 7.87 4.13 3.68
N THR A 41 7.77 4.45 2.40
CA THR A 41 7.31 5.77 1.93
C THR A 41 5.83 5.70 1.61
N LEU A 42 5.01 6.35 2.44
CA LEU A 42 3.56 6.45 2.21
C LEU A 42 3.27 7.62 1.27
N ILE A 43 2.55 7.37 0.17
CA ILE A 43 2.23 8.36 -0.86
C ILE A 43 0.71 8.46 -1.05
N ASP A 44 0.16 9.65 -0.83
CA ASP A 44 -1.24 9.95 -1.15
C ASP A 44 -1.34 10.46 -2.59
N ILE A 45 -1.98 9.65 -3.44
CA ILE A 45 -2.11 9.92 -4.88
C ILE A 45 -3.42 10.60 -5.26
N ARG A 46 -4.17 11.10 -4.30
CA ARG A 46 -5.43 11.82 -4.52
C ARG A 46 -5.16 13.20 -5.16
N ARG A 47 -6.23 13.90 -5.49
CA ARG A 47 -6.18 15.27 -6.01
C ARG A 47 -6.11 16.30 -4.87
N PRO A 48 -5.60 17.51 -5.13
CA PRO A 48 -5.54 18.60 -4.14
C PRO A 48 -6.89 18.97 -3.51
N ASP A 49 -7.98 18.89 -4.27
CA ASP A 49 -9.32 19.14 -3.73
C ASP A 49 -9.76 18.09 -2.70
N GLU A 50 -9.35 16.83 -2.87
CA GLU A 50 -9.60 15.75 -1.91
C GLU A 50 -8.74 15.91 -0.64
N TRP A 51 -7.50 16.38 -0.78
CA TRP A 51 -6.62 16.67 0.36
C TRP A 51 -7.16 17.82 1.21
N LYS A 52 -7.72 18.85 0.58
CA LYS A 52 -8.39 19.97 1.30
C LYS A 52 -9.61 19.51 2.11
N GLN A 53 -10.39 18.59 1.56
CA GLN A 53 -11.64 18.12 2.18
C GLN A 53 -11.41 17.30 3.45
N THR A 54 -10.42 16.40 3.43
CA THR A 54 -10.24 15.40 4.50
C THR A 54 -8.92 15.53 5.24
N GLY A 55 -8.01 16.38 4.78
CA GLY A 55 -6.62 16.38 5.20
C GLY A 55 -5.80 15.27 4.53
N LEU A 56 -4.54 15.24 4.90
CA LEU A 56 -3.54 14.23 4.52
C LEU A 56 -3.27 13.31 5.69
N ALA A 57 -2.99 12.04 5.43
CA ALA A 57 -2.44 11.16 6.46
C ALA A 57 -1.12 11.74 7.00
N ARG A 58 -0.85 11.54 8.30
CA ARG A 58 0.42 12.00 8.88
C ARG A 58 1.60 11.32 8.20
N ASP A 59 2.68 12.08 7.98
CA ASP A 59 3.94 11.64 7.36
C ASP A 59 3.79 11.09 5.92
N VAL A 60 2.71 11.49 5.23
CA VAL A 60 2.48 11.13 3.84
C VAL A 60 3.17 12.14 2.90
N VAL A 61 3.66 11.64 1.77
CA VAL A 61 4.04 12.48 0.63
C VAL A 61 2.83 12.60 -0.30
N ALA A 62 2.42 13.83 -0.63
CA ALA A 62 1.28 14.07 -1.51
C ALA A 62 1.76 14.25 -2.96
N ILE A 63 1.32 13.37 -3.86
CA ILE A 63 1.62 13.41 -5.29
C ILE A 63 0.34 13.16 -6.08
N ASP A 64 -0.18 14.18 -6.76
CA ASP A 64 -1.37 14.02 -7.60
C ASP A 64 -1.10 13.05 -8.76
N MET A 65 -1.87 11.94 -8.80
CA MET A 65 -1.75 10.98 -9.90
C MET A 65 -2.09 11.58 -11.27
N ASN A 66 -2.85 12.68 -11.32
CA ASN A 66 -3.14 13.44 -12.54
C ASN A 66 -1.99 14.42 -12.88
N HIS A 67 -0.79 13.91 -12.87
CA HIS A 67 0.41 14.70 -13.15
C HIS A 67 0.32 15.37 -14.55
N PRO A 68 0.74 16.65 -14.71
CA PRO A 68 0.68 17.36 -16.00
C PRO A 68 1.42 16.64 -17.14
N GLN A 69 2.45 15.87 -16.82
CA GLN A 69 3.22 15.06 -17.78
C GLN A 69 2.71 13.60 -17.85
N GLY A 70 1.50 13.32 -17.34
CA GLY A 70 0.92 11.99 -17.33
C GLY A 70 1.66 10.96 -16.44
N ILE A 71 1.47 9.69 -16.74
CA ILE A 71 2.10 8.57 -15.99
C ILE A 71 3.62 8.68 -15.91
N PRO A 72 4.37 9.01 -16.99
CA PRO A 72 5.83 9.16 -16.88
C PRO A 72 6.27 10.27 -15.92
N GLY A 73 5.53 11.37 -15.87
CA GLY A 73 5.79 12.45 -14.93
C GLY A 73 5.53 12.03 -13.49
N PHE A 74 4.41 11.38 -13.24
CA PHE A 74 4.07 10.81 -11.93
C PHE A 74 5.13 9.80 -11.46
N ALA A 75 5.48 8.82 -12.28
CA ALA A 75 6.50 7.83 -11.94
C ALA A 75 7.87 8.46 -11.63
N LYS A 76 8.25 9.51 -12.38
CA LYS A 76 9.48 10.26 -12.14
C LYS A 76 9.45 11.01 -10.81
N GLU A 77 8.31 11.57 -10.41
CA GLU A 77 8.15 12.24 -9.13
C GLU A 77 8.20 11.24 -7.97
N VAL A 78 7.54 10.10 -8.10
CA VAL A 78 7.66 8.98 -7.15
C VAL A 78 9.12 8.53 -7.02
N ALA A 79 9.83 8.32 -8.12
CA ALA A 79 11.24 7.93 -8.09
C ALA A 79 12.11 8.94 -7.32
N ARG A 80 11.91 10.25 -7.55
CA ARG A 80 12.63 11.30 -6.80
C ARG A 80 12.38 11.25 -5.30
N THR A 81 11.15 10.95 -4.90
CA THR A 81 10.75 10.85 -3.50
C THR A 81 11.52 9.75 -2.75
N VAL A 82 11.89 8.70 -3.45
CA VAL A 82 12.67 7.57 -2.92
C VAL A 82 14.14 7.60 -3.38
N ASN A 83 14.68 8.77 -3.71
CA ASN A 83 16.07 8.97 -4.16
C ASN A 83 16.47 8.12 -5.39
N ASN A 84 15.52 7.83 -6.28
CA ASN A 84 15.65 6.96 -7.45
C ASN A 84 15.98 5.50 -7.11
N ASP A 85 15.71 5.06 -5.89
CA ASP A 85 15.74 3.65 -5.50
C ASP A 85 14.43 2.97 -5.89
N LEU A 86 14.43 2.23 -6.98
CA LEU A 86 13.25 1.54 -7.49
C LEU A 86 12.88 0.29 -6.66
N ASP A 87 13.74 -0.15 -5.75
CA ASP A 87 13.49 -1.24 -4.81
C ASP A 87 12.96 -0.73 -3.45
N ALA A 88 12.91 0.59 -3.26
CA ALA A 88 12.41 1.20 -2.03
C ALA A 88 10.96 0.79 -1.75
N PRO A 89 10.62 0.49 -0.48
CA PRO A 89 9.25 0.14 -0.11
C PRO A 89 8.31 1.34 -0.16
N ILE A 90 7.35 1.29 -1.08
CA ILE A 90 6.35 2.33 -1.33
C ILE A 90 4.95 1.78 -1.03
N VAL A 91 4.13 2.57 -0.37
CA VAL A 91 2.71 2.27 -0.17
C VAL A 91 1.86 3.42 -0.67
N LEU A 92 0.93 3.13 -1.57
CA LEU A 92 0.02 4.12 -2.14
C LEU A 92 -1.32 4.14 -1.40
N ILE A 93 -1.83 5.33 -1.14
CA ILE A 93 -3.20 5.53 -0.64
C ILE A 93 -3.97 6.45 -1.58
N CYS A 94 -5.24 6.12 -1.82
CA CYS A 94 -6.17 6.99 -2.50
C CYS A 94 -7.49 7.10 -1.70
N ARG A 95 -8.58 7.52 -2.31
CA ARG A 95 -9.85 7.69 -1.61
C ARG A 95 -10.46 6.37 -1.12
N THR A 96 -10.56 5.34 -1.99
CA THR A 96 -11.28 4.08 -1.75
C THR A 96 -10.54 2.84 -2.25
N GLY A 97 -9.22 2.93 -2.50
CA GLY A 97 -8.37 1.80 -2.90
C GLY A 97 -8.24 1.55 -4.42
N ASN A 98 -9.26 1.87 -5.23
CA ASN A 98 -9.24 1.53 -6.68
C ASN A 98 -8.10 2.20 -7.46
N ARG A 99 -7.89 3.51 -7.26
CA ARG A 99 -6.82 4.26 -7.94
C ARG A 99 -5.44 3.79 -7.50
N SER A 100 -5.25 3.56 -6.20
CA SER A 100 -3.97 3.11 -5.65
C SER A 100 -3.60 1.69 -6.08
N SER A 101 -4.57 0.78 -6.19
CA SER A 101 -4.35 -0.55 -6.77
C SER A 101 -3.81 -0.45 -8.19
N ARG A 102 -4.51 0.29 -9.06
CA ARG A 102 -4.11 0.47 -10.46
C ARG A 102 -2.74 1.16 -10.59
N MET A 103 -2.47 2.19 -9.79
CA MET A 103 -1.19 2.90 -9.85
C MET A 103 -0.03 2.06 -9.33
N ALA A 104 -0.26 1.18 -8.36
CA ALA A 104 0.75 0.21 -7.91
C ALA A 104 1.15 -0.76 -9.02
N GLU A 105 0.19 -1.25 -9.82
CA GLU A 105 0.46 -2.07 -11.01
C GLU A 105 1.29 -1.29 -12.04
N ILE A 106 0.86 -0.08 -12.39
CA ILE A 106 1.56 0.78 -13.35
C ILE A 106 2.99 1.08 -12.91
N LEU A 107 3.20 1.44 -11.63
CA LEU A 107 4.56 1.66 -11.12
C LEU A 107 5.42 0.40 -11.21
N SER A 108 4.85 -0.77 -10.91
CA SER A 108 5.57 -2.06 -11.06
C SER A 108 5.98 -2.31 -12.51
N GLU A 109 5.12 -1.99 -13.47
CA GLU A 109 5.44 -2.09 -14.91
C GLU A 109 6.53 -1.09 -15.36
N THR A 110 6.71 0.01 -14.63
CA THR A 110 7.77 1.01 -14.89
C THR A 110 9.07 0.74 -14.15
N GLY A 111 9.17 -0.39 -13.44
CA GLY A 111 10.40 -0.88 -12.84
C GLY A 111 10.50 -0.82 -11.32
N PHE A 112 9.48 -0.28 -10.64
CA PHE A 112 9.44 -0.34 -9.17
C PHE A 112 9.14 -1.77 -8.70
N THR A 113 9.94 -2.32 -7.81
CA THR A 113 9.84 -3.72 -7.39
C THR A 113 9.07 -3.95 -6.09
N ASN A 114 8.84 -2.89 -5.30
CA ASN A 114 8.26 -3.00 -3.96
C ASN A 114 7.16 -1.96 -3.72
N VAL A 115 6.08 -2.06 -4.50
CA VAL A 115 4.92 -1.15 -4.42
C VAL A 115 3.71 -1.90 -3.88
N LYS A 116 3.15 -1.38 -2.80
CA LYS A 116 1.90 -1.84 -2.19
C LYS A 116 0.85 -0.73 -2.20
N HIS A 117 -0.38 -1.04 -1.82
CA HIS A 117 -1.43 -0.06 -1.65
C HIS A 117 -2.32 -0.37 -0.46
N ILE A 118 -3.12 0.62 -0.03
CA ILE A 118 -4.11 0.48 1.04
C ILE A 118 -5.49 0.30 0.38
N PRO A 119 -6.08 -0.92 0.39
CA PRO A 119 -7.31 -1.21 -0.34
C PRO A 119 -8.54 -0.48 0.22
N GLU A 120 -8.58 -0.22 1.51
CA GLU A 120 -9.65 0.56 2.14
C GLU A 120 -9.54 2.09 1.90
N GLY A 121 -8.38 2.59 1.52
CA GLY A 121 -8.14 4.01 1.24
C GLY A 121 -8.36 4.94 2.43
N MET A 122 -8.57 6.23 2.12
CA MET A 122 -8.83 7.27 3.13
C MET A 122 -10.26 7.20 3.69
N LEU A 123 -11.26 6.90 2.87
CA LEU A 123 -12.68 7.01 3.21
C LEU A 123 -13.43 5.68 3.32
N GLY A 124 -12.73 4.56 3.14
CA GLY A 124 -13.32 3.22 3.23
C GLY A 124 -13.76 2.64 1.89
N SER A 125 -13.88 1.32 1.87
CA SER A 125 -14.33 0.48 0.77
C SER A 125 -14.92 -0.82 1.31
N SER A 126 -15.16 -1.82 0.44
CA SER A 126 -15.47 -3.20 0.89
C SER A 126 -14.35 -3.84 1.73
N ASP A 127 -13.12 -3.35 1.60
CA ASP A 127 -11.94 -3.90 2.26
C ASP A 127 -11.70 -3.32 3.67
N GLY A 128 -12.46 -2.28 4.05
CA GLY A 128 -12.38 -1.73 5.40
C GLY A 128 -12.93 -0.31 5.52
N PRO A 129 -12.96 0.22 6.77
CA PRO A 129 -13.59 1.50 7.06
C PRO A 129 -12.80 2.72 6.58
N GLY A 130 -11.53 2.55 6.22
CA GLY A 130 -10.64 3.61 5.76
C GLY A 130 -9.91 4.35 6.88
N TRP A 131 -8.86 5.06 6.48
CA TRP A 131 -7.95 5.78 7.37
C TRP A 131 -8.68 6.70 8.36
N VAL A 132 -9.60 7.54 7.85
CA VAL A 132 -10.32 8.55 8.65
C VAL A 132 -11.26 7.89 9.65
N ALA A 133 -12.07 6.92 9.23
CA ALA A 133 -13.02 6.23 10.11
C ALA A 133 -12.34 5.36 11.17
N ARG A 134 -11.09 4.96 10.93
CA ARG A 134 -10.27 4.27 11.95
C ARG A 134 -9.70 5.22 13.00
N GLY A 135 -9.89 6.53 12.85
CA GLY A 135 -9.33 7.54 13.76
C GLY A 135 -7.82 7.71 13.64
N LEU A 136 -7.21 7.27 12.54
CA LEU A 136 -5.79 7.46 12.30
C LEU A 136 -5.48 8.94 12.04
N PRO A 137 -4.28 9.44 12.42
CA PRO A 137 -3.95 10.86 12.35
C PRO A 137 -4.02 11.41 10.92
N VAL A 138 -4.69 12.57 10.80
CA VAL A 138 -4.71 13.39 9.59
C VAL A 138 -4.26 14.81 9.92
N GLU A 139 -3.65 15.48 8.97
CA GLU A 139 -3.17 16.85 9.08
C GLU A 139 -3.79 17.71 7.97
N PRO A 140 -4.16 18.96 8.25
CA PRO A 140 -4.63 19.87 7.22
C PRO A 140 -3.59 20.04 6.12
N CYS A 141 -4.02 20.07 4.87
CA CYS A 141 -3.12 20.35 3.76
C CYS A 141 -2.84 21.86 3.68
N ALA A 142 -1.76 22.31 4.29
CA ALA A 142 -1.42 23.73 4.35
C ALA A 142 -1.02 24.34 2.99
N GLN A 143 -0.60 23.48 2.04
CA GLN A 143 -0.09 23.89 0.72
C GLN A 143 -1.03 23.55 -0.44
N CYS A 144 -2.18 22.95 -0.17
CA CYS A 144 -3.20 22.74 -1.17
C CYS A 144 -3.97 24.06 -1.39
#